data_7f89c9e3e28a9fea8e78d08e60e0eb91
#
_entry.id   7f89c9e3e28a9fea8e78d08e60e0eb91
#
_cell.length_a   1.000
_cell.length_b   1.000
_cell.length_c   1.000
_cell.angle_alpha   90.00
_cell.angle_beta   90.00
_cell.angle_gamma   90.00
#
_symmetry.space_group_name_H-M   'P 1'
#
loop_
_entity.id
_entity.type
_entity.pdbx_description
1 polymer ?
#
loop_
_entity_poly.entity_id
_entity_poly.type
_entity_poly.pdbx_seq_one_letter_code
_entity_poly.pdbx_strand_id
1 'polypeptide(L)'
;MHQALKRALVSAAAAIPLATTAVAGVPGTAHAASTLGNGGFETGGTGTATPAGWSTYSAAGSDSASFTEAGGHGGSYRLTHYAASAYKVETYQYLSGLADGSYTLTAWVRSGGGQNSAYLALRNCGSAEQRTDLPVTPNGAWVRLVTPVRVTGGQCTISIVSDANAGNWINVDDVTFAPGSTGVAVRGVDVSTLKKSEDKGGVYKYADGTTGDALSILHANGANYARLKVWVNPADGYNTKARVLTMAKRAKALGMGLLIDFHYSDTWADPGAQTVPSPWSGYSLAQLESAVYDHTYDVLDALKAQGTTADMVQIGNEINGGMLWPQGSTSNWSNLAALLTQGAKAAKAVSGSTKVALHLAKGGDDAGARTFFDNAVARGVPFDLIGLSYYGYWHGPLSDLQTTLDDLAARYGKQVFVAETANAFTLANNDALENNLATAAQLQAGYPATQAGQAAGLRDVLNVVEAVPNGRGLGVFYWEPTWTAVPGNGWNPADPASGDAWENQALFDYSNKPTAATSWLRHR
;
A
#
# COMPACT_ATOMS: atom_id res chain seq x y z
N MET A 1 14.25 63.39 -34.59
CA MET A 1 13.98 63.98 -35.92
C MET A 1 13.46 62.89 -36.82
N HIS A 2 12.26 63.15 -37.34
CA HIS A 2 11.56 62.56 -38.47
C HIS A 2 11.12 61.10 -38.37
N GLN A 3 9.88 60.83 -38.07
CA GLN A 3 8.58 60.88 -38.80
C GLN A 3 8.57 60.09 -40.12
N ALA A 4 7.79 59.00 -40.04
CA ALA A 4 6.54 58.68 -40.76
C ALA A 4 6.64 58.36 -42.25
N LEU A 5 6.07 57.27 -42.70
CA LEU A 5 4.81 57.27 -43.47
C LEU A 5 4.32 55.84 -43.80
N LYS A 6 3.04 55.66 -43.63
CA LYS A 6 2.21 54.53 -44.06
C LYS A 6 2.18 54.37 -45.57
N ARG A 7 2.04 53.15 -46.10
CA ARG A 7 1.14 52.85 -47.24
C ARG A 7 0.67 51.39 -47.20
N ALA A 8 -0.65 51.27 -47.22
CA ALA A 8 -1.39 50.03 -47.38
C ALA A 8 -1.35 49.62 -48.88
N LEU A 9 -1.20 48.31 -49.12
CA LEU A 9 -1.49 47.70 -50.41
C LEU A 9 -2.49 46.57 -50.18
N VAL A 10 -3.71 46.82 -50.68
CA VAL A 10 -4.78 45.84 -50.81
C VAL A 10 -4.48 45.00 -52.06
N SER A 11 -4.33 43.69 -51.86
CA SER A 11 -4.34 42.74 -52.98
C SER A 11 -5.53 41.82 -52.80
N ALA A 12 -6.47 41.94 -53.71
CA ALA A 12 -7.60 41.02 -53.85
C ALA A 12 -7.10 39.69 -54.41
N ALA A 13 -7.29 38.63 -53.67
CA ALA A 13 -7.12 37.27 -54.17
C ALA A 13 -8.50 36.64 -54.36
N ALA A 14 -8.78 36.25 -55.58
CA ALA A 14 -10.01 35.58 -55.98
C ALA A 14 -10.06 34.19 -55.36
N ALA A 15 -11.15 33.89 -54.66
CA ALA A 15 -11.44 32.57 -54.10
C ALA A 15 -11.99 31.64 -55.21
N ILE A 16 -11.27 30.57 -55.48
CA ILE A 16 -11.76 29.44 -56.27
C ILE A 16 -12.49 28.49 -55.27
N PRO A 17 -13.75 28.12 -55.50
CA PRO A 17 -14.39 27.15 -54.64
C PRO A 17 -13.86 25.75 -54.91
N LEU A 18 -13.15 25.16 -53.94
CA LEU A 18 -12.85 23.73 -53.91
C LEU A 18 -14.13 22.98 -53.56
N ALA A 19 -14.71 22.26 -54.48
CA ALA A 19 -15.79 21.33 -54.22
C ALA A 19 -15.22 20.13 -53.45
N THR A 20 -15.44 20.11 -52.14
CA THR A 20 -15.21 18.91 -51.32
C THR A 20 -16.35 17.94 -51.55
N THR A 21 -16.12 16.90 -52.34
CA THR A 21 -16.99 15.70 -52.35
C THR A 21 -16.91 15.05 -50.97
N ALA A 22 -17.93 15.23 -50.18
CA ALA A 22 -18.13 14.48 -48.96
C ALA A 22 -18.35 12.99 -49.36
N VAL A 23 -17.37 12.15 -49.11
CA VAL A 23 -17.57 10.70 -49.11
C VAL A 23 -18.46 10.42 -47.89
N ALA A 24 -19.73 10.12 -48.13
CA ALA A 24 -20.62 9.62 -47.12
C ALA A 24 -20.05 8.26 -46.64
N GLY A 25 -19.33 8.28 -45.51
CA GLY A 25 -18.95 7.07 -44.81
C GLY A 25 -20.24 6.32 -44.46
N VAL A 26 -20.33 5.07 -44.91
CA VAL A 26 -21.37 4.16 -44.45
C VAL A 26 -21.30 4.14 -42.92
N PRO A 27 -22.39 4.45 -42.18
CA PRO A 27 -22.36 4.34 -40.73
C PRO A 27 -22.14 2.87 -40.41
N GLY A 28 -20.92 2.54 -39.93
CA GLY A 28 -20.68 1.24 -39.32
C GLY A 28 -21.72 1.07 -38.21
N THR A 29 -22.44 -0.03 -38.24
CA THR A 29 -23.36 -0.40 -37.16
C THR A 29 -22.54 -0.41 -35.87
N ALA A 30 -22.73 0.62 -35.04
CA ALA A 30 -22.17 0.62 -33.70
C ALA A 30 -22.77 -0.60 -32.99
N HIS A 31 -21.99 -1.65 -32.84
CA HIS A 31 -22.36 -2.76 -31.96
C HIS A 31 -22.48 -2.18 -30.56
N ALA A 32 -23.60 -2.47 -29.89
CA ALA A 32 -23.72 -2.12 -28.47
C ALA A 32 -22.55 -2.74 -27.71
N ALA A 33 -21.92 -1.94 -26.84
CA ALA A 33 -20.83 -2.44 -26.01
C ALA A 33 -21.31 -3.64 -25.19
N SER A 34 -20.58 -4.74 -25.25
CA SER A 34 -20.88 -5.89 -24.40
C SER A 34 -20.48 -5.57 -22.97
N THR A 35 -21.37 -5.87 -22.03
CA THR A 35 -21.09 -5.78 -20.58
C THR A 35 -20.75 -7.16 -20.04
N LEU A 36 -19.96 -7.22 -18.98
CA LEU A 36 -19.70 -8.48 -18.27
C LEU A 36 -21.04 -9.07 -17.81
N GLY A 37 -21.33 -10.29 -18.24
CA GLY A 37 -22.54 -11.02 -17.86
C GLY A 37 -22.27 -12.02 -16.74
N ASN A 38 -23.28 -12.26 -15.88
CA ASN A 38 -23.23 -13.28 -14.83
C ASN A 38 -21.94 -13.25 -13.98
N GLY A 39 -21.52 -12.06 -13.54
CA GLY A 39 -20.33 -11.89 -12.71
C GLY A 39 -20.47 -12.46 -11.29
N GLY A 40 -21.70 -12.60 -10.80
CA GLY A 40 -22.02 -13.27 -9.53
C GLY A 40 -22.34 -14.77 -9.69
N PHE A 41 -22.18 -15.35 -10.89
CA PHE A 41 -22.37 -16.78 -11.19
C PHE A 41 -23.73 -17.36 -10.80
N GLU A 42 -24.76 -16.52 -10.65
CA GLU A 42 -26.11 -16.92 -10.19
C GLU A 42 -26.92 -17.66 -11.27
N THR A 43 -26.59 -17.44 -12.55
CA THR A 43 -27.32 -18.07 -13.65
C THR A 43 -26.79 -19.47 -13.94
N GLY A 44 -27.63 -20.47 -13.83
CA GLY A 44 -27.31 -21.89 -14.11
C GLY A 44 -27.29 -22.77 -12.87
N GLY A 45 -27.29 -22.21 -11.67
CA GLY A 45 -27.30 -22.98 -10.42
C GLY A 45 -25.97 -23.68 -10.12
N THR A 46 -25.99 -24.63 -9.20
CA THR A 46 -24.81 -25.39 -8.77
C THR A 46 -24.44 -26.50 -9.77
N GLY A 47 -23.14 -26.83 -9.84
CA GLY A 47 -22.61 -27.92 -10.66
C GLY A 47 -22.56 -27.63 -12.17
N THR A 48 -22.72 -26.38 -12.58
CA THR A 48 -22.62 -26.00 -13.99
C THR A 48 -21.14 -25.92 -14.39
N ALA A 49 -20.67 -26.84 -15.22
CA ALA A 49 -19.27 -26.98 -15.62
C ALA A 49 -18.71 -25.78 -16.40
N THR A 50 -19.57 -25.04 -17.11
CA THR A 50 -19.21 -23.75 -17.70
C THR A 50 -20.30 -22.77 -17.27
N PRO A 51 -19.99 -21.78 -16.41
CA PRO A 51 -21.01 -20.83 -15.97
C PRO A 51 -21.65 -20.08 -17.13
N ALA A 52 -22.96 -19.86 -17.06
CA ALA A 52 -23.71 -19.20 -18.14
C ALA A 52 -23.08 -17.82 -18.47
N GLY A 53 -22.80 -17.59 -19.76
CA GLY A 53 -22.15 -16.37 -20.26
C GLY A 53 -20.63 -16.39 -20.17
N TRP A 54 -20.04 -17.42 -19.58
CA TRP A 54 -18.59 -17.64 -19.55
C TRP A 54 -18.19 -18.77 -20.48
N SER A 55 -16.91 -18.84 -20.79
CA SER A 55 -16.29 -19.95 -21.52
C SER A 55 -15.24 -20.59 -20.64
N THR A 56 -15.03 -21.89 -20.77
CA THR A 56 -13.97 -22.63 -20.08
C THR A 56 -12.99 -23.20 -21.09
N TYR A 57 -11.72 -23.17 -20.78
CA TYR A 57 -10.66 -23.73 -21.60
C TYR A 57 -9.62 -24.45 -20.75
N SER A 58 -9.22 -25.63 -21.21
CA SER A 58 -8.09 -26.38 -20.66
C SER A 58 -7.36 -27.12 -21.77
N ALA A 59 -6.09 -26.84 -21.97
CA ALA A 59 -5.25 -27.57 -22.93
C ALA A 59 -5.03 -29.05 -22.53
N ALA A 60 -5.24 -29.41 -21.28
CA ALA A 60 -5.06 -30.75 -20.73
C ALA A 60 -6.38 -31.52 -20.53
N GLY A 61 -7.52 -30.98 -21.02
CA GLY A 61 -8.82 -31.62 -20.85
C GLY A 61 -9.38 -31.58 -19.41
N SER A 62 -8.97 -30.57 -18.64
CA SER A 62 -9.42 -30.36 -17.24
C SER A 62 -10.59 -29.37 -17.13
N ASP A 63 -11.40 -29.21 -18.18
CA ASP A 63 -12.52 -28.24 -18.22
C ASP A 63 -13.50 -28.44 -17.07
N SER A 64 -13.71 -29.70 -16.64
CA SER A 64 -14.56 -30.05 -15.49
C SER A 64 -14.02 -29.54 -14.14
N ALA A 65 -12.78 -29.04 -14.09
CA ALA A 65 -12.26 -28.38 -12.90
C ALA A 65 -12.86 -26.98 -12.67
N SER A 66 -13.55 -26.40 -13.65
CA SER A 66 -14.30 -25.15 -13.53
C SER A 66 -15.78 -25.46 -13.39
N PHE A 67 -16.43 -25.01 -12.33
CA PHE A 67 -17.86 -25.21 -12.11
C PHE A 67 -18.43 -24.19 -11.12
N THR A 68 -19.76 -24.07 -11.10
CA THR A 68 -20.46 -23.26 -10.08
C THR A 68 -20.79 -24.09 -8.85
N GLU A 69 -20.73 -23.45 -7.69
CA GLU A 69 -20.97 -24.08 -6.39
C GLU A 69 -21.75 -23.14 -5.47
N ALA A 70 -22.51 -23.68 -4.52
CA ALA A 70 -23.24 -22.89 -3.53
C ALA A 70 -22.30 -22.19 -2.54
N GLY A 71 -22.75 -21.09 -1.94
CA GLY A 71 -22.01 -20.31 -0.94
C GLY A 71 -21.16 -19.22 -1.57
N GLY A 72 -21.78 -18.38 -2.39
CA GLY A 72 -21.18 -17.17 -2.95
C GLY A 72 -20.78 -16.14 -1.88
N HIS A 73 -20.03 -15.12 -2.28
CA HIS A 73 -19.81 -13.91 -1.52
C HIS A 73 -21.08 -13.06 -1.55
N GLY A 74 -21.58 -12.75 -2.74
CA GLY A 74 -22.92 -12.22 -2.97
C GLY A 74 -23.86 -13.33 -3.51
N GLY A 75 -25.16 -13.21 -3.27
CA GLY A 75 -26.12 -14.16 -3.78
C GLY A 75 -25.97 -15.59 -3.22
N SER A 76 -26.17 -16.59 -4.10
CA SER A 76 -26.22 -18.01 -3.71
C SER A 76 -25.05 -18.83 -4.22
N TYR A 77 -24.44 -18.45 -5.33
CA TYR A 77 -23.45 -19.26 -6.05
C TYR A 77 -22.13 -18.52 -6.23
N ARG A 78 -21.09 -19.26 -6.62
CA ARG A 78 -19.76 -18.79 -6.95
C ARG A 78 -19.12 -19.64 -8.01
N LEU A 79 -18.11 -19.14 -8.69
CA LEU A 79 -17.19 -19.96 -9.48
C LEU A 79 -16.22 -20.69 -8.56
N THR A 80 -15.98 -21.97 -8.84
CA THR A 80 -14.98 -22.81 -8.20
C THR A 80 -14.07 -23.40 -9.26
N HIS A 81 -12.74 -23.33 -9.04
CA HIS A 81 -11.78 -24.19 -9.70
C HIS A 81 -11.27 -25.22 -8.71
N TYR A 82 -11.51 -26.49 -8.99
CA TYR A 82 -11.09 -27.63 -8.16
C TYR A 82 -11.08 -28.92 -8.96
N ALA A 83 -10.10 -29.79 -8.69
CA ALA A 83 -10.15 -31.20 -9.07
C ALA A 83 -9.41 -32.07 -8.07
N ALA A 84 -9.80 -33.35 -8.00
CA ALA A 84 -9.09 -34.37 -7.21
C ALA A 84 -7.75 -34.81 -7.83
N SER A 85 -7.45 -34.38 -9.05
CA SER A 85 -6.17 -34.53 -9.75
C SER A 85 -5.60 -33.15 -10.07
N ALA A 86 -4.33 -33.08 -10.45
CA ALA A 86 -3.72 -31.83 -10.94
C ALA A 86 -4.50 -31.31 -12.16
N TYR A 87 -4.68 -30.00 -12.24
CA TYR A 87 -5.47 -29.37 -13.29
C TYR A 87 -4.91 -28.02 -13.72
N LYS A 88 -5.25 -27.64 -14.95
CA LYS A 88 -4.99 -26.31 -15.48
C LYS A 88 -6.21 -25.84 -16.25
N VAL A 89 -6.88 -24.81 -15.77
CA VAL A 89 -8.15 -24.33 -16.32
C VAL A 89 -8.20 -22.80 -16.33
N GLU A 90 -8.86 -22.26 -17.35
CA GLU A 90 -9.18 -20.86 -17.49
C GLU A 90 -10.69 -20.72 -17.70
N THR A 91 -11.33 -19.86 -16.91
CA THR A 91 -12.71 -19.42 -17.12
C THR A 91 -12.69 -17.98 -17.56
N TYR A 92 -13.25 -17.67 -18.73
CA TYR A 92 -13.09 -16.36 -19.34
C TYR A 92 -14.35 -15.84 -20.01
N GLN A 93 -14.39 -14.51 -20.17
CA GLN A 93 -15.41 -13.82 -20.96
C GLN A 93 -14.76 -12.81 -21.90
N TYR A 94 -15.12 -12.84 -23.19
CA TYR A 94 -14.67 -11.86 -24.18
C TYR A 94 -15.68 -10.73 -24.27
N LEU A 95 -15.20 -9.50 -24.16
CA LEU A 95 -15.99 -8.29 -24.30
C LEU A 95 -15.56 -7.51 -25.55
N SER A 96 -16.52 -6.92 -26.26
CA SER A 96 -16.32 -6.13 -27.47
C SER A 96 -17.19 -4.87 -27.46
N GLY A 97 -16.86 -3.91 -28.35
CA GLY A 97 -17.58 -2.64 -28.42
C GLY A 97 -17.26 -1.69 -27.25
N LEU A 98 -16.22 -1.97 -26.47
CA LEU A 98 -15.78 -1.13 -25.35
C LEU A 98 -15.25 0.21 -25.89
N ALA A 99 -15.51 1.29 -25.18
CA ALA A 99 -14.83 2.56 -25.45
C ALA A 99 -13.34 2.45 -25.06
N ASP A 100 -12.46 3.11 -25.81
CA ASP A 100 -11.07 3.23 -25.40
C ASP A 100 -10.96 4.02 -24.11
N GLY A 101 -10.15 3.56 -23.16
CA GLY A 101 -10.03 4.19 -21.85
C GLY A 101 -9.47 3.29 -20.78
N SER A 102 -9.43 3.79 -19.57
CA SER A 102 -9.05 3.00 -18.39
C SER A 102 -10.25 2.22 -17.87
N TYR A 103 -10.02 0.96 -17.51
CA TYR A 103 -11.01 0.06 -16.91
C TYR A 103 -10.39 -0.66 -15.72
N THR A 104 -11.23 -1.09 -14.81
CA THR A 104 -10.85 -1.94 -13.67
C THR A 104 -11.72 -3.18 -13.61
N LEU A 105 -11.08 -4.34 -13.58
CA LEU A 105 -11.68 -5.60 -13.17
C LEU A 105 -11.67 -5.65 -11.65
N THR A 106 -12.82 -5.97 -11.04
CA THR A 106 -12.94 -6.24 -9.60
C THR A 106 -13.53 -7.61 -9.40
N ALA A 107 -13.04 -8.38 -8.45
CA ALA A 107 -13.60 -9.66 -8.06
C ALA A 107 -13.38 -9.94 -6.58
N TRP A 108 -14.29 -10.66 -5.94
CA TRP A 108 -14.07 -11.26 -4.64
C TRP A 108 -13.49 -12.65 -4.81
N VAL A 109 -12.42 -12.95 -4.10
CA VAL A 109 -11.67 -14.19 -4.25
C VAL A 109 -11.33 -14.80 -2.90
N ARG A 110 -11.14 -16.13 -2.91
CA ARG A 110 -10.52 -16.87 -1.81
C ARG A 110 -9.81 -18.11 -2.36
N SER A 111 -8.81 -18.59 -1.65
CA SER A 111 -7.97 -19.70 -2.08
C SER A 111 -7.46 -20.50 -0.89
N GLY A 112 -7.48 -21.84 -1.01
CA GLY A 112 -6.84 -22.72 -0.04
C GLY A 112 -5.31 -22.72 -0.10
N GLY A 113 -4.72 -22.11 -1.15
CA GLY A 113 -3.29 -22.15 -1.40
C GLY A 113 -2.82 -23.44 -2.10
N GLY A 114 -1.50 -23.54 -2.32
CA GLY A 114 -0.88 -24.70 -2.92
C GLY A 114 -0.96 -24.79 -4.46
N GLN A 115 -1.59 -23.80 -5.11
CA GLN A 115 -1.58 -23.69 -6.57
C GLN A 115 -0.17 -23.36 -7.08
N ASN A 116 0.19 -23.88 -8.27
CA ASN A 116 1.37 -23.43 -9.00
C ASN A 116 1.19 -21.97 -9.45
N SER A 117 -0.05 -21.61 -9.86
CA SER A 117 -0.48 -20.23 -10.07
C SER A 117 -2.00 -20.11 -10.03
N ALA A 118 -2.51 -19.00 -9.49
CA ALA A 118 -3.91 -18.63 -9.56
C ALA A 118 -4.02 -17.11 -9.64
N TYR A 119 -4.74 -16.59 -10.65
CA TYR A 119 -4.78 -15.13 -10.87
C TYR A 119 -5.99 -14.70 -11.71
N LEU A 120 -6.37 -13.44 -11.52
CA LEU A 120 -7.22 -12.70 -12.44
C LEU A 120 -6.34 -12.13 -13.56
N ALA A 121 -6.81 -12.17 -14.81
CA ALA A 121 -6.07 -11.61 -15.93
C ALA A 121 -6.99 -10.82 -16.89
N LEU A 122 -6.39 -9.80 -17.51
CA LEU A 122 -6.97 -9.00 -18.58
C LEU A 122 -6.07 -9.11 -19.82
N ARG A 123 -6.61 -9.69 -20.89
CA ARG A 123 -5.89 -9.99 -22.13
C ARG A 123 -6.61 -9.37 -23.33
N ASN A 124 -5.87 -9.21 -24.43
CA ASN A 124 -6.42 -8.68 -25.67
C ASN A 124 -7.09 -7.30 -25.51
N CYS A 125 -6.67 -6.53 -24.52
CA CYS A 125 -7.23 -5.21 -24.23
C CYS A 125 -6.46 -4.07 -24.95
N GLY A 126 -5.54 -4.43 -25.87
CA GLY A 126 -4.70 -3.47 -26.59
C GLY A 126 -3.35 -3.17 -25.92
N SER A 127 -3.04 -3.85 -24.82
CA SER A 127 -1.77 -3.79 -24.10
C SER A 127 -1.30 -5.20 -23.72
N ALA A 128 -0.11 -5.30 -23.10
CA ALA A 128 0.34 -6.54 -22.49
C ALA A 128 -0.67 -7.03 -21.43
N GLU A 129 -0.71 -8.35 -21.19
CA GLU A 129 -1.54 -8.95 -20.14
C GLU A 129 -1.33 -8.23 -18.81
N GLN A 130 -2.42 -7.80 -18.19
CA GLN A 130 -2.45 -7.34 -16.81
C GLN A 130 -2.95 -8.47 -15.93
N ARG A 131 -2.35 -8.63 -14.76
CA ARG A 131 -2.65 -9.77 -13.91
C ARG A 131 -2.57 -9.38 -12.43
N THR A 132 -3.45 -9.97 -11.60
CA THR A 132 -3.41 -9.90 -10.14
C THR A 132 -3.49 -11.31 -9.58
N ASP A 133 -2.44 -11.76 -8.89
CA ASP A 133 -2.38 -13.07 -8.27
C ASP A 133 -3.36 -13.17 -7.09
N LEU A 134 -3.96 -14.34 -6.89
CA LEU A 134 -4.85 -14.59 -5.77
C LEU A 134 -4.04 -14.81 -4.47
N PRO A 135 -4.40 -14.15 -3.36
CA PRO A 135 -3.80 -14.42 -2.07
C PRO A 135 -4.24 -15.77 -1.51
N VAL A 136 -3.46 -16.34 -0.61
CA VAL A 136 -3.92 -17.46 0.21
C VAL A 136 -4.82 -16.93 1.33
N THR A 137 -6.01 -17.51 1.46
CA THR A 137 -6.99 -17.14 2.50
C THR A 137 -7.29 -18.36 3.37
N PRO A 138 -6.40 -18.69 4.32
CA PRO A 138 -6.45 -19.97 5.05
C PRO A 138 -7.69 -20.11 5.93
N ASN A 139 -8.32 -19.00 6.32
CA ASN A 139 -9.60 -18.98 7.04
C ASN A 139 -10.83 -19.08 6.11
N GLY A 140 -10.62 -19.19 4.78
CA GLY A 140 -11.68 -19.21 3.79
C GLY A 140 -12.45 -17.89 3.65
N ALA A 141 -11.95 -16.80 4.21
CA ALA A 141 -12.56 -15.48 4.06
C ALA A 141 -12.33 -14.92 2.66
N TRP A 142 -13.28 -14.13 2.21
CA TRP A 142 -13.20 -13.45 0.93
C TRP A 142 -12.32 -12.20 1.00
N VAL A 143 -11.58 -11.95 -0.07
CA VAL A 143 -10.78 -10.73 -0.26
C VAL A 143 -11.13 -10.16 -1.63
N ARG A 144 -11.34 -8.85 -1.70
CA ARG A 144 -11.58 -8.15 -2.97
C ARG A 144 -10.26 -7.80 -3.62
N LEU A 145 -10.12 -8.14 -4.90
CA LEU A 145 -8.99 -7.77 -5.75
C LEU A 145 -9.44 -6.86 -6.88
N VAL A 146 -8.51 -6.05 -7.36
CA VAL A 146 -8.68 -5.21 -8.54
C VAL A 146 -7.53 -5.44 -9.53
N THR A 147 -7.85 -5.34 -10.83
CA THR A 147 -6.86 -5.40 -11.91
C THR A 147 -7.18 -4.26 -12.88
N PRO A 148 -6.41 -3.16 -12.88
CA PRO A 148 -6.61 -2.07 -13.82
C PRO A 148 -6.01 -2.40 -15.19
N VAL A 149 -6.60 -1.85 -16.25
CA VAL A 149 -6.11 -1.97 -17.62
C VAL A 149 -6.49 -0.74 -18.45
N ARG A 150 -5.69 -0.42 -19.44
CA ARG A 150 -6.07 0.50 -20.50
C ARG A 150 -6.57 -0.28 -21.70
N VAL A 151 -7.85 -0.13 -22.01
CA VAL A 151 -8.48 -0.70 -23.22
C VAL A 151 -8.15 0.20 -24.41
N THR A 152 -7.69 -0.42 -25.50
CA THR A 152 -7.56 0.21 -26.81
C THR A 152 -8.00 -0.80 -27.88
N GLY A 153 -8.70 -0.32 -28.89
CA GLY A 153 -9.24 -1.20 -29.93
C GLY A 153 -10.56 -1.90 -29.58
N GLY A 154 -11.26 -1.42 -28.55
CA GLY A 154 -12.65 -1.74 -28.30
C GLY A 154 -12.94 -3.15 -27.78
N GLN A 155 -11.95 -3.89 -27.27
CA GLN A 155 -12.13 -5.26 -26.80
C GLN A 155 -11.29 -5.57 -25.58
N CYS A 156 -11.69 -6.60 -24.78
CA CYS A 156 -10.92 -7.12 -23.67
C CYS A 156 -11.39 -8.54 -23.32
N THR A 157 -10.46 -9.43 -22.94
CA THR A 157 -10.76 -10.75 -22.40
C THR A 157 -10.50 -10.75 -20.91
N ILE A 158 -11.53 -11.06 -20.13
CA ILE A 158 -11.44 -11.19 -18.68
C ILE A 158 -11.28 -12.67 -18.36
N SER A 159 -10.26 -13.03 -17.60
CA SER A 159 -9.89 -14.42 -17.32
C SER A 159 -9.66 -14.66 -15.83
N ILE A 160 -10.11 -15.81 -15.38
CA ILE A 160 -9.82 -16.43 -14.08
C ILE A 160 -9.00 -17.68 -14.38
N VAL A 161 -7.77 -17.75 -13.92
CA VAL A 161 -6.81 -18.79 -14.31
C VAL A 161 -6.33 -19.55 -13.08
N SER A 162 -6.27 -20.88 -13.19
CA SER A 162 -5.66 -21.74 -12.19
C SER A 162 -4.79 -22.81 -12.85
N ASP A 163 -3.57 -22.98 -12.32
CA ASP A 163 -2.68 -24.12 -12.52
C ASP A 163 -2.39 -24.69 -11.13
N ALA A 164 -2.88 -25.89 -10.85
CA ALA A 164 -2.98 -26.37 -9.48
C ALA A 164 -2.70 -27.88 -9.33
N ASN A 165 -2.16 -28.23 -8.17
CA ASN A 165 -2.03 -29.62 -7.76
C ASN A 165 -3.39 -30.21 -7.34
N ALA A 166 -3.45 -31.53 -7.24
CA ALA A 166 -4.62 -32.25 -6.77
C ALA A 166 -5.16 -31.70 -5.44
N GLY A 167 -6.44 -31.46 -5.36
CA GLY A 167 -7.11 -31.01 -4.14
C GLY A 167 -7.00 -29.50 -3.83
N ASN A 168 -6.20 -28.76 -4.57
CA ASN A 168 -6.17 -27.29 -4.42
C ASN A 168 -7.43 -26.66 -5.04
N TRP A 169 -7.86 -25.53 -4.47
CA TRP A 169 -9.08 -24.86 -4.91
C TRP A 169 -8.95 -23.34 -4.84
N ILE A 170 -9.68 -22.69 -5.72
CA ILE A 170 -10.01 -21.26 -5.63
C ILE A 170 -11.52 -21.07 -5.76
N ASN A 171 -12.01 -19.98 -5.19
CA ASN A 171 -13.35 -19.47 -5.46
C ASN A 171 -13.27 -18.01 -5.91
N VAL A 172 -14.16 -17.63 -6.83
CA VAL A 172 -14.30 -16.27 -7.35
C VAL A 172 -15.78 -15.92 -7.42
N ASP A 173 -16.11 -14.67 -7.08
CA ASP A 173 -17.49 -14.17 -7.11
C ASP A 173 -17.54 -12.66 -7.33
N ASP A 174 -18.74 -12.14 -7.59
CA ASP A 174 -19.03 -10.71 -7.77
C ASP A 174 -18.05 -10.00 -8.72
N VAL A 175 -17.76 -10.65 -9.85
CA VAL A 175 -16.87 -10.10 -10.88
C VAL A 175 -17.52 -8.92 -11.57
N THR A 176 -16.85 -7.80 -11.63
CA THR A 176 -17.27 -6.60 -12.37
C THR A 176 -16.14 -6.07 -13.24
N PHE A 177 -16.49 -5.46 -14.38
CA PHE A 177 -15.53 -4.77 -15.24
C PHE A 177 -16.13 -3.42 -15.65
N ALA A 178 -15.54 -2.34 -15.20
CA ALA A 178 -16.11 -1.00 -15.33
C ALA A 178 -15.05 0.05 -15.72
N PRO A 179 -15.47 1.15 -16.39
CA PRO A 179 -14.60 2.29 -16.61
C PRO A 179 -14.06 2.85 -15.30
N GLY A 180 -12.79 3.20 -15.29
CA GLY A 180 -12.08 3.73 -14.13
C GLY A 180 -10.67 3.15 -14.03
N SER A 181 -9.83 3.77 -13.23
CA SER A 181 -8.47 3.28 -12.94
C SER A 181 -8.29 3.20 -11.44
N THR A 182 -7.60 2.16 -11.00
CA THR A 182 -7.10 2.03 -9.63
C THR A 182 -5.58 2.12 -9.63
N GLY A 183 -4.99 2.22 -8.46
CA GLY A 183 -3.56 2.24 -8.24
C GLY A 183 -3.23 2.83 -6.88
N VAL A 184 -2.06 2.51 -6.36
CA VAL A 184 -1.55 3.09 -5.11
C VAL A 184 -0.57 4.22 -5.41
N ALA A 185 -0.86 5.40 -4.87
CA ALA A 185 -0.02 6.58 -5.07
C ALA A 185 1.30 6.49 -4.27
N VAL A 186 1.27 5.81 -3.13
CA VAL A 186 2.39 5.71 -2.19
C VAL A 186 2.90 4.28 -2.12
N ARG A 187 4.17 4.11 -2.47
CA ARG A 187 4.96 2.90 -2.28
C ARG A 187 6.16 3.32 -1.45
N GLY A 188 5.91 3.40 -0.14
CA GLY A 188 6.81 3.98 0.82
C GLY A 188 7.74 2.95 1.45
N VAL A 189 8.83 3.47 2.00
CA VAL A 189 9.79 2.72 2.81
C VAL A 189 10.12 3.55 4.06
N ASP A 190 10.06 2.93 5.24
CA ASP A 190 10.60 3.55 6.45
C ASP A 190 12.10 3.29 6.51
N VAL A 191 12.89 4.33 6.43
CA VAL A 191 14.36 4.24 6.41
C VAL A 191 14.98 5.00 7.59
N SER A 192 14.29 5.00 8.70
CA SER A 192 14.69 5.77 9.88
C SER A 192 15.99 5.26 10.50
N THR A 193 16.27 3.94 10.46
CA THR A 193 17.50 3.34 10.96
C THR A 193 18.65 3.36 9.94
N LEU A 194 18.39 3.64 8.66
CA LEU A 194 19.38 3.58 7.58
C LEU A 194 20.65 4.37 7.91
N LYS A 195 20.50 5.61 8.36
CA LYS A 195 21.67 6.45 8.66
C LYS A 195 22.52 5.88 9.79
N LYS A 196 21.90 5.24 10.80
CA LYS A 196 22.62 4.56 11.88
C LYS A 196 23.37 3.35 11.34
N SER A 197 22.72 2.52 10.52
CA SER A 197 23.34 1.37 9.85
C SER A 197 24.58 1.81 9.05
N GLU A 198 24.47 2.83 8.20
CA GLU A 198 25.57 3.33 7.39
C GLU A 198 26.73 3.87 8.24
N ASP A 199 26.44 4.67 9.27
CA ASP A 199 27.46 5.23 10.18
C ASP A 199 28.21 4.14 10.97
N LYS A 200 27.59 2.97 11.12
CA LYS A 200 28.17 1.78 11.75
C LYS A 200 28.83 0.80 10.76
N GLY A 201 28.92 1.19 9.49
CA GLY A 201 29.61 0.40 8.46
C GLY A 201 28.68 -0.54 7.67
N GLY A 202 27.37 -0.39 7.79
CA GLY A 202 26.40 -1.11 6.95
C GLY A 202 26.61 -0.82 5.47
N VAL A 203 26.61 -1.86 4.67
CA VAL A 203 26.85 -1.83 3.22
C VAL A 203 25.65 -2.45 2.51
N TYR A 204 25.20 -1.82 1.44
CA TYR A 204 24.09 -2.31 0.62
C TYR A 204 24.56 -2.52 -0.82
N LYS A 205 23.96 -3.46 -1.52
CA LYS A 205 24.37 -3.85 -2.88
C LYS A 205 23.19 -3.84 -3.83
N TYR A 206 23.46 -3.61 -5.10
CA TYR A 206 22.53 -3.92 -6.18
C TYR A 206 22.43 -5.46 -6.35
N ALA A 207 21.45 -5.91 -7.14
CA ALA A 207 21.25 -7.34 -7.43
C ALA A 207 22.48 -8.02 -8.07
N ASP A 208 23.26 -7.25 -8.85
CA ASP A 208 24.52 -7.72 -9.46
C ASP A 208 25.69 -7.85 -8.46
N GLY A 209 25.52 -7.39 -7.22
CA GLY A 209 26.50 -7.44 -6.14
C GLY A 209 27.39 -6.18 -6.04
N THR A 210 27.23 -5.19 -6.90
CA THR A 210 27.93 -3.91 -6.77
C THR A 210 27.40 -3.12 -5.58
N THR A 211 28.29 -2.47 -4.83
CA THR A 211 27.91 -1.62 -3.68
C THR A 211 27.16 -0.38 -4.16
N GLY A 212 26.09 -0.02 -3.45
CA GLY A 212 25.28 1.14 -3.75
C GLY A 212 24.66 1.80 -2.52
N ASP A 213 24.03 2.94 -2.73
CA ASP A 213 23.24 3.65 -1.73
C ASP A 213 21.88 2.93 -1.57
N ALA A 214 21.56 2.54 -0.33
CA ALA A 214 20.33 1.74 -0.07
C ALA A 214 19.06 2.46 -0.51
N LEU A 215 18.96 3.77 -0.26
CA LEU A 215 17.76 4.55 -0.64
C LEU A 215 17.64 4.64 -2.17
N SER A 216 18.76 4.82 -2.87
CA SER A 216 18.81 4.80 -4.34
C SER A 216 18.41 3.43 -4.91
N ILE A 217 18.84 2.33 -4.27
CA ILE A 217 18.45 0.97 -4.66
C ILE A 217 16.95 0.76 -4.50
N LEU A 218 16.37 1.15 -3.37
CA LEU A 218 14.93 1.05 -3.11
C LEU A 218 14.13 1.92 -4.08
N HIS A 219 14.58 3.16 -4.34
CA HIS A 219 13.95 4.06 -5.31
C HIS A 219 14.00 3.48 -6.74
N ALA A 220 15.14 2.95 -7.19
CA ALA A 220 15.27 2.29 -8.49
C ALA A 220 14.34 1.07 -8.63
N ASN A 221 13.95 0.44 -7.51
CA ASN A 221 12.95 -0.62 -7.46
C ASN A 221 11.50 -0.13 -7.31
N GLY A 222 11.27 1.21 -7.29
CA GLY A 222 9.94 1.80 -7.36
C GLY A 222 9.44 2.46 -6.08
N ALA A 223 10.21 2.44 -4.99
CA ALA A 223 9.88 3.23 -3.81
C ALA A 223 9.82 4.73 -4.16
N ASN A 224 8.73 5.39 -3.80
CA ASN A 224 8.51 6.80 -4.12
C ASN A 224 8.26 7.69 -2.90
N TYR A 225 8.25 7.12 -1.69
CA TYR A 225 8.13 7.84 -0.43
C TYR A 225 9.12 7.30 0.60
N ALA A 226 9.69 8.20 1.41
CA ALA A 226 10.46 7.86 2.60
C ALA A 226 9.68 8.26 3.86
N ARG A 227 9.51 7.32 4.79
CA ARG A 227 9.03 7.58 6.14
C ARG A 227 10.23 7.72 7.06
N LEU A 228 10.23 8.75 7.90
CA LEU A 228 11.32 9.11 8.80
C LEU A 228 10.73 9.42 10.18
N LYS A 229 11.03 8.58 11.17
CA LYS A 229 10.66 8.86 12.56
C LYS A 229 11.55 9.95 13.15
N VAL A 230 10.97 10.73 14.06
CA VAL A 230 11.69 11.74 14.81
C VAL A 230 11.45 11.57 16.31
N TRP A 231 12.55 11.52 17.08
CA TRP A 231 12.60 11.50 18.53
C TRP A 231 13.03 12.86 19.07
N VAL A 232 12.72 13.11 20.35
CA VAL A 232 13.00 14.41 20.99
C VAL A 232 14.44 14.49 21.46
N ASN A 233 14.89 13.55 22.28
CA ASN A 233 16.23 13.53 22.88
C ASN A 233 16.81 12.11 23.01
N PRO A 234 16.99 11.38 21.89
CA PRO A 234 17.49 10.01 21.92
C PRO A 234 18.93 9.92 22.42
N ALA A 235 19.23 8.89 23.22
CA ALA A 235 20.53 8.71 23.87
C ALA A 235 21.69 8.52 22.89
N ASP A 236 21.44 7.93 21.71
CA ASP A 236 22.45 7.68 20.67
C ASP A 236 22.56 8.80 19.62
N GLY A 237 21.71 9.81 19.69
CA GLY A 237 21.68 10.96 18.76
C GLY A 237 21.16 10.62 17.37
N TYR A 238 20.58 9.43 17.14
CA TYR A 238 19.89 9.07 15.90
C TYR A 238 18.40 9.42 15.97
N ASN A 239 17.74 9.50 14.81
CA ASN A 239 16.34 9.94 14.70
C ASN A 239 16.05 11.34 15.27
N THR A 240 17.08 12.15 15.47
CA THR A 240 16.95 13.57 15.84
C THR A 240 16.54 14.42 14.64
N LYS A 241 16.02 15.63 14.88
CA LYS A 241 15.80 16.64 13.85
C LYS A 241 16.95 16.73 12.83
N ALA A 242 18.20 16.79 13.27
CA ALA A 242 19.38 16.91 12.41
C ALA A 242 19.53 15.70 11.46
N ARG A 243 19.27 14.50 11.96
CA ARG A 243 19.32 13.26 11.15
C ARG A 243 18.16 13.19 10.16
N VAL A 244 16.95 13.56 10.58
CA VAL A 244 15.78 13.67 9.71
C VAL A 244 16.02 14.66 8.57
N LEU A 245 16.57 15.84 8.85
CA LEU A 245 16.96 16.83 7.84
C LEU A 245 17.94 16.25 6.81
N THR A 246 18.93 15.49 7.27
CA THR A 246 19.91 14.83 6.39
C THR A 246 19.23 13.80 5.48
N MET A 247 18.39 12.93 6.03
CA MET A 247 17.71 11.88 5.27
C MET A 247 16.67 12.47 4.31
N ALA A 248 15.97 13.53 4.72
CA ALA A 248 15.01 14.23 3.88
C ALA A 248 15.66 14.82 2.61
N LYS A 249 16.89 15.38 2.71
CA LYS A 249 17.65 15.83 1.52
C LYS A 249 17.95 14.69 0.56
N ARG A 250 18.36 13.52 1.10
CA ARG A 250 18.64 12.33 0.27
C ARG A 250 17.38 11.86 -0.46
N ALA A 251 16.25 11.73 0.25
CA ALA A 251 14.99 11.32 -0.32
C ALA A 251 14.50 12.30 -1.41
N LYS A 252 14.52 13.60 -1.12
CA LYS A 252 14.09 14.64 -2.10
C LYS A 252 15.02 14.73 -3.31
N ALA A 253 16.31 14.45 -3.16
CA ALA A 253 17.26 14.39 -4.29
C ALA A 253 16.91 13.25 -5.27
N LEU A 254 16.23 12.21 -4.80
CA LEU A 254 15.68 11.12 -5.63
C LEU A 254 14.24 11.39 -6.10
N GLY A 255 13.66 12.55 -5.78
CA GLY A 255 12.27 12.86 -6.12
C GLY A 255 11.22 12.17 -5.23
N MET A 256 11.61 11.56 -4.13
CA MET A 256 10.68 10.87 -3.21
C MET A 256 9.85 11.85 -2.38
N GLY A 257 8.61 11.48 -2.09
CA GLY A 257 7.80 12.13 -1.07
C GLY A 257 8.31 11.83 0.34
N LEU A 258 7.86 12.63 1.32
CA LEU A 258 8.25 12.49 2.72
C LEU A 258 7.04 12.34 3.63
N LEU A 259 7.06 11.34 4.49
CA LEU A 259 6.23 11.19 5.68
C LEU A 259 7.12 11.34 6.91
N ILE A 260 6.86 12.33 7.76
CA ILE A 260 7.57 12.53 9.03
C ILE A 260 6.71 11.97 10.16
N ASP A 261 7.29 11.06 10.94
CA ASP A 261 6.61 10.34 12.00
C ASP A 261 7.09 10.83 13.38
N PHE A 262 6.25 11.59 14.06
CA PHE A 262 6.54 12.14 15.38
C PHE A 262 6.20 11.15 16.48
N HIS A 263 7.20 10.55 17.10
CA HIS A 263 6.98 9.67 18.26
C HIS A 263 6.69 10.43 19.56
N TYR A 264 7.13 11.70 19.68
CA TYR A 264 7.08 12.49 20.91
C TYR A 264 7.66 11.73 22.12
N SER A 265 8.76 11.06 21.89
CA SER A 265 9.49 10.24 22.86
C SER A 265 10.99 10.36 22.61
N ASP A 266 11.83 9.86 23.51
CA ASP A 266 13.28 9.73 23.33
C ASP A 266 13.68 8.37 22.73
N THR A 267 12.71 7.47 22.57
CA THR A 267 12.88 6.11 22.06
C THR A 267 11.61 5.64 21.34
N TRP A 268 11.50 4.37 21.08
CA TRP A 268 10.32 3.78 20.45
C TRP A 268 9.03 4.14 21.20
N ALA A 269 8.05 4.65 20.47
CA ALA A 269 6.67 4.80 20.93
C ALA A 269 5.84 3.76 20.17
N ASP A 270 5.12 2.92 20.91
CA ASP A 270 4.32 1.82 20.39
C ASP A 270 3.06 1.62 21.28
N PRO A 271 2.17 0.65 20.98
CA PRO A 271 0.97 0.43 21.80
C PRO A 271 1.24 0.12 23.28
N GLY A 272 2.44 -0.35 23.62
CA GLY A 272 2.86 -0.67 24.99
C GLY A 272 3.67 0.44 25.69
N ALA A 273 4.19 1.42 24.94
CA ALA A 273 5.11 2.44 25.45
C ALA A 273 4.88 3.81 24.79
N GLN A 274 4.36 4.76 25.54
CA GLN A 274 4.13 6.16 25.09
C GLN A 274 4.73 7.14 26.11
N THR A 275 6.03 6.95 26.38
CA THR A 275 6.74 7.65 27.45
C THR A 275 6.99 9.12 27.09
N VAL A 276 6.71 10.00 28.04
CA VAL A 276 7.06 11.43 27.94
C VAL A 276 8.59 11.58 27.79
N PRO A 277 9.08 12.31 26.77
CA PRO A 277 10.52 12.50 26.63
C PRO A 277 11.15 13.25 27.80
N SER A 278 12.41 12.95 28.10
CA SER A 278 13.11 13.45 29.27
C SER A 278 13.09 14.97 29.42
N PRO A 279 13.22 15.78 28.36
CA PRO A 279 13.14 17.25 28.48
C PRO A 279 11.75 17.76 28.89
N TRP A 280 10.69 16.95 28.73
CA TRP A 280 9.30 17.31 29.05
C TRP A 280 8.81 16.66 30.35
N SER A 281 9.71 15.97 31.06
CA SER A 281 9.36 15.32 32.33
C SER A 281 8.79 16.32 33.34
N GLY A 282 7.66 15.96 33.96
CA GLY A 282 6.98 16.81 34.92
C GLY A 282 6.16 17.96 34.34
N TYR A 283 6.07 18.08 33.01
CA TYR A 283 5.23 19.10 32.39
C TYR A 283 3.75 18.91 32.69
N SER A 284 3.06 20.02 32.96
CA SER A 284 1.59 20.07 32.95
C SER A 284 1.04 19.84 31.55
N LEU A 285 -0.25 19.57 31.43
CA LEU A 285 -0.91 19.42 30.12
C LEU A 285 -0.64 20.64 29.21
N ALA A 286 -0.81 21.85 29.70
CA ALA A 286 -0.59 23.07 28.93
C ALA A 286 0.87 23.20 28.42
N GLN A 287 1.84 22.76 29.22
CA GLN A 287 3.23 22.72 28.81
C GLN A 287 3.48 21.63 27.75
N LEU A 288 2.86 20.45 27.88
CA LEU A 288 2.92 19.40 26.87
C LEU A 288 2.27 19.82 25.56
N GLU A 289 1.13 20.53 25.61
CA GLU A 289 0.51 21.11 24.40
C GLU A 289 1.45 22.05 23.67
N SER A 290 2.11 22.95 24.40
CA SER A 290 3.12 23.86 23.84
C SER A 290 4.31 23.08 23.29
N ALA A 291 4.82 22.10 24.01
CA ALA A 291 5.98 21.29 23.61
C ALA A 291 5.69 20.47 22.33
N VAL A 292 4.49 19.88 22.21
CA VAL A 292 4.07 19.17 20.99
C VAL A 292 3.99 20.13 19.81
N TYR A 293 3.38 21.30 20.00
CA TYR A 293 3.33 22.32 18.94
C TYR A 293 4.73 22.77 18.52
N ASP A 294 5.55 23.20 19.47
CA ASP A 294 6.86 23.79 19.20
C ASP A 294 7.80 22.77 18.55
N HIS A 295 7.84 21.53 19.03
CA HIS A 295 8.67 20.46 18.45
C HIS A 295 8.24 20.12 17.03
N THR A 296 6.93 19.99 16.80
CA THR A 296 6.40 19.70 15.46
C THR A 296 6.70 20.84 14.50
N TYR A 297 6.45 22.08 14.93
CA TYR A 297 6.72 23.28 14.14
C TYR A 297 8.21 23.39 13.80
N ASP A 298 9.10 23.26 14.79
CA ASP A 298 10.55 23.42 14.63
C ASP A 298 11.14 22.41 13.64
N VAL A 299 10.71 21.16 13.68
CA VAL A 299 11.17 20.12 12.72
C VAL A 299 10.66 20.42 11.32
N LEU A 300 9.37 20.69 11.18
CA LEU A 300 8.75 20.89 9.86
C LEU A 300 9.17 22.21 9.20
N ASP A 301 9.35 23.29 9.97
CA ASP A 301 9.84 24.57 9.48
C ASP A 301 11.29 24.45 8.98
N ALA A 302 12.13 23.72 9.70
CA ALA A 302 13.49 23.44 9.26
C ALA A 302 13.53 22.60 7.97
N LEU A 303 12.64 21.61 7.83
CA LEU A 303 12.49 20.85 6.58
C LEU A 303 12.07 21.76 5.42
N LYS A 304 11.11 22.65 5.64
CA LYS A 304 10.66 23.63 4.66
C LYS A 304 11.76 24.63 4.29
N ALA A 305 12.46 25.17 5.28
CA ALA A 305 13.54 26.13 5.08
C ALA A 305 14.69 25.57 4.24
N GLN A 306 14.97 24.27 4.33
CA GLN A 306 15.98 23.62 3.50
C GLN A 306 15.46 23.12 2.12
N GLY A 307 14.17 23.35 1.79
CA GLY A 307 13.57 22.94 0.53
C GLY A 307 13.07 21.48 0.48
N THR A 308 12.90 20.83 1.64
CA THR A 308 12.43 19.44 1.77
C THR A 308 11.12 19.36 2.56
N THR A 309 10.13 20.19 2.20
CA THR A 309 8.83 20.23 2.87
C THR A 309 8.22 18.82 2.93
N ALA A 310 7.71 18.42 4.11
CA ALA A 310 7.02 17.15 4.29
C ALA A 310 5.69 17.12 3.54
N ASP A 311 5.42 16.05 2.83
CA ASP A 311 4.15 15.83 2.15
C ASP A 311 3.08 15.33 3.14
N MET A 312 3.50 14.52 4.10
CA MET A 312 2.66 13.94 5.16
C MET A 312 3.38 13.99 6.51
N VAL A 313 2.61 14.04 7.58
CA VAL A 313 3.11 13.91 8.96
C VAL A 313 2.20 12.98 9.76
N GLN A 314 2.78 12.16 10.62
CA GLN A 314 2.08 11.43 11.68
C GLN A 314 2.21 12.18 13.00
N ILE A 315 1.10 12.44 13.66
CA ILE A 315 1.05 13.03 14.99
C ILE A 315 0.89 11.92 16.00
N GLY A 316 2.03 11.45 16.49
CA GLY A 316 2.15 10.23 17.29
C GLY A 316 2.31 8.97 16.45
N ASN A 317 3.03 7.98 16.99
CA ASN A 317 3.19 6.65 16.41
C ASN A 317 2.40 5.63 17.21
N GLU A 318 1.57 4.83 16.52
CA GLU A 318 0.78 3.72 17.10
C GLU A 318 0.04 4.10 18.38
N ILE A 319 -0.67 5.21 18.34
CA ILE A 319 -1.33 5.84 19.49
C ILE A 319 -2.63 5.14 19.94
N ASN A 320 -2.66 3.80 19.89
CA ASN A 320 -3.81 2.99 20.29
C ASN A 320 -4.34 3.35 21.67
N GLY A 321 -3.43 3.53 22.61
CA GLY A 321 -3.69 3.95 24.01
C GLY A 321 -3.49 5.45 24.28
N GLY A 322 -3.31 6.26 23.23
CA GLY A 322 -2.94 7.66 23.32
C GLY A 322 -1.42 7.88 23.18
N MET A 323 -0.91 9.05 23.57
CA MET A 323 0.50 9.41 23.57
C MET A 323 0.87 10.20 24.83
N LEU A 324 2.18 10.31 25.14
CA LEU A 324 2.68 11.12 26.29
C LEU A 324 1.98 10.74 27.60
N TRP A 325 2.04 9.44 27.94
CA TRP A 325 1.39 8.92 29.14
C TRP A 325 1.96 9.48 30.46
N PRO A 326 1.09 9.64 31.50
CA PRO A 326 -0.36 9.34 31.53
C PRO A 326 -1.25 10.46 30.97
N GLN A 327 -0.74 11.66 30.74
CA GLN A 327 -1.53 12.86 30.42
C GLN A 327 -2.38 12.73 29.16
N GLY A 328 -1.80 12.20 28.07
CA GLY A 328 -2.45 12.02 26.77
C GLY A 328 -2.92 10.60 26.52
N SER A 329 -3.22 9.81 27.55
CA SER A 329 -3.78 8.47 27.36
C SER A 329 -5.26 8.54 26.95
N THR A 330 -5.77 7.47 26.32
CA THR A 330 -7.19 7.36 25.93
C THR A 330 -8.15 7.32 27.13
N SER A 331 -7.68 7.13 28.35
CA SER A 331 -8.48 7.35 29.56
C SER A 331 -8.79 8.83 29.79
N ASN A 332 -8.01 9.74 29.18
CA ASN A 332 -8.15 11.19 29.23
C ASN A 332 -8.32 11.79 27.82
N TRP A 333 -9.37 11.39 27.12
CA TRP A 333 -9.58 11.78 25.71
C TRP A 333 -9.56 13.28 25.45
N SER A 334 -10.00 14.12 26.39
CA SER A 334 -9.94 15.58 26.24
C SER A 334 -8.48 16.06 26.13
N ASN A 335 -7.60 15.52 26.96
CA ASN A 335 -6.18 15.83 26.92
C ASN A 335 -5.52 15.32 25.63
N LEU A 336 -5.81 14.06 25.27
CA LEU A 336 -5.29 13.47 24.04
C LEU A 336 -5.71 14.30 22.82
N ALA A 337 -6.99 14.66 22.74
CA ALA A 337 -7.50 15.50 21.63
C ALA A 337 -6.81 16.86 21.57
N ALA A 338 -6.55 17.50 22.70
CA ALA A 338 -5.80 18.75 22.77
C ALA A 338 -4.37 18.58 22.22
N LEU A 339 -3.64 17.58 22.69
CA LEU A 339 -2.28 17.29 22.23
C LEU A 339 -2.23 16.99 20.71
N LEU A 340 -3.10 16.12 20.20
CA LEU A 340 -3.19 15.81 18.77
C LEU A 340 -3.50 17.06 17.93
N THR A 341 -4.39 17.91 18.45
CA THR A 341 -4.77 19.16 17.80
C THR A 341 -3.59 20.14 17.71
N GLN A 342 -2.73 20.21 18.72
CA GLN A 342 -1.54 21.07 18.67
C GLN A 342 -0.54 20.60 17.61
N GLY A 343 -0.25 19.30 17.53
CA GLY A 343 0.60 18.77 16.47
C GLY A 343 0.05 19.05 15.08
N ALA A 344 -1.26 18.83 14.86
CA ALA A 344 -1.91 19.14 13.61
C ALA A 344 -1.88 20.62 13.24
N LYS A 345 -2.12 21.52 14.22
CA LYS A 345 -2.01 22.98 14.03
C LYS A 345 -0.60 23.40 13.64
N ALA A 346 0.42 22.86 14.29
CA ALA A 346 1.82 23.14 13.98
C ALA A 346 2.15 22.73 12.53
N ALA A 347 1.75 21.53 12.12
CA ALA A 347 1.95 21.06 10.74
C ALA A 347 1.30 22.00 9.72
N LYS A 348 0.04 22.39 9.94
CA LYS A 348 -0.69 23.29 9.04
C LYS A 348 -0.16 24.73 9.07
N ALA A 349 0.41 25.19 10.18
CA ALA A 349 1.06 26.50 10.27
C ALA A 349 2.32 26.58 9.40
N VAL A 350 3.09 25.48 9.31
CA VAL A 350 4.27 25.42 8.43
C VAL A 350 3.87 25.28 6.97
N SER A 351 2.93 24.38 6.67
CA SER A 351 2.48 24.12 5.29
C SER A 351 1.03 23.64 5.27
N GLY A 352 0.13 24.44 4.70
CA GLY A 352 -1.28 24.07 4.54
C GLY A 352 -1.52 22.83 3.66
N SER A 353 -0.58 22.50 2.78
CA SER A 353 -0.67 21.33 1.89
C SER A 353 -0.21 20.03 2.57
N THR A 354 0.60 20.08 3.62
CA THR A 354 1.05 18.90 4.36
C THR A 354 -0.15 18.16 4.94
N LYS A 355 -0.27 16.87 4.65
CA LYS A 355 -1.36 16.03 5.15
C LYS A 355 -1.03 15.51 6.55
N VAL A 356 -2.01 15.62 7.45
CA VAL A 356 -1.89 15.12 8.83
C VAL A 356 -2.51 13.74 8.91
N ALA A 357 -1.76 12.76 9.39
CA ALA A 357 -2.19 11.40 9.65
C ALA A 357 -2.24 11.11 11.16
N LEU A 358 -3.22 10.33 11.58
CA LEU A 358 -3.22 9.62 12.86
C LEU A 358 -2.94 8.15 12.58
N HIS A 359 -2.11 7.52 13.42
CA HIS A 359 -1.57 6.19 13.20
C HIS A 359 -1.88 5.23 14.35
N LEU A 360 -2.47 4.07 14.02
CA LEU A 360 -2.81 3.01 14.97
C LEU A 360 -2.22 1.66 14.54
N ALA A 361 -1.79 0.85 15.49
CA ALA A 361 -1.46 -0.56 15.28
C ALA A 361 -2.75 -1.42 15.36
N LYS A 362 -3.68 -1.20 14.44
CA LYS A 362 -5.00 -1.83 14.41
C LYS A 362 -5.45 -2.24 13.01
N GLY A 363 -4.53 -2.69 12.16
CA GLY A 363 -4.87 -3.04 10.78
C GLY A 363 -5.88 -4.17 10.65
N GLY A 364 -5.95 -5.08 11.63
CA GLY A 364 -6.96 -6.15 11.67
C GLY A 364 -8.03 -5.99 12.76
N ASP A 365 -8.07 -4.87 13.46
CA ASP A 365 -9.04 -4.59 14.55
C ASP A 365 -9.95 -3.40 14.19
N ASP A 366 -10.91 -3.67 13.31
CA ASP A 366 -11.87 -2.67 12.84
C ASP A 366 -12.63 -1.99 14.00
N ALA A 367 -13.15 -2.75 14.94
CA ALA A 367 -13.91 -2.21 16.05
C ALA A 367 -13.08 -1.29 16.97
N GLY A 368 -11.83 -1.69 17.24
CA GLY A 368 -10.90 -0.87 18.02
C GLY A 368 -10.47 0.39 17.28
N ALA A 369 -10.22 0.29 15.98
CA ALA A 369 -9.89 1.45 15.13
C ALA A 369 -11.06 2.44 15.06
N ARG A 370 -12.29 1.97 14.83
CA ARG A 370 -13.50 2.81 14.87
C ARG A 370 -13.66 3.52 16.20
N THR A 371 -13.51 2.79 17.29
CA THR A 371 -13.64 3.38 18.64
C THR A 371 -12.67 4.56 18.81
N PHE A 372 -11.44 4.42 18.35
CA PHE A 372 -10.46 5.51 18.42
C PHE A 372 -10.86 6.70 17.53
N PHE A 373 -11.14 6.47 16.25
CA PHE A 373 -11.45 7.55 15.32
C PHE A 373 -12.80 8.23 15.60
N ASP A 374 -13.81 7.50 16.09
CA ASP A 374 -15.07 8.10 16.56
C ASP A 374 -14.83 9.09 17.71
N ASN A 375 -13.97 8.72 18.66
CA ASN A 375 -13.58 9.61 19.76
C ASN A 375 -12.78 10.83 19.28
N ALA A 376 -11.88 10.66 18.33
CA ALA A 376 -11.11 11.77 17.75
C ALA A 376 -12.02 12.75 16.99
N VAL A 377 -12.92 12.24 16.14
CA VAL A 377 -13.88 13.04 15.37
C VAL A 377 -14.85 13.77 16.28
N ALA A 378 -15.40 13.09 17.29
CA ALA A 378 -16.35 13.70 18.25
C ALA A 378 -15.74 14.88 19.03
N ARG A 379 -14.40 14.94 19.12
CA ARG A 379 -13.68 16.05 19.79
C ARG A 379 -13.04 17.02 18.81
N GLY A 380 -13.35 16.89 17.52
CA GLY A 380 -12.87 17.81 16.49
C GLY A 380 -11.36 17.75 16.24
N VAL A 381 -10.68 16.63 16.53
CA VAL A 381 -9.25 16.46 16.21
C VAL A 381 -9.08 16.57 14.69
N PRO A 382 -8.26 17.50 14.20
CA PRO A 382 -8.08 17.68 12.77
C PRO A 382 -7.07 16.65 12.22
N PHE A 383 -7.50 15.84 11.24
CA PHE A 383 -6.63 14.95 10.48
C PHE A 383 -7.15 14.76 9.05
N ASP A 384 -6.23 14.44 8.13
CA ASP A 384 -6.51 14.25 6.71
C ASP A 384 -6.51 12.76 6.32
N LEU A 385 -5.67 11.95 6.98
CA LEU A 385 -5.34 10.58 6.62
C LEU A 385 -5.44 9.65 7.83
N ILE A 386 -5.73 8.38 7.56
CA ILE A 386 -5.73 7.30 8.55
C ILE A 386 -4.60 6.33 8.19
N GLY A 387 -3.62 6.18 9.08
CA GLY A 387 -2.53 5.22 8.97
C GLY A 387 -2.73 4.03 9.89
N LEU A 388 -2.44 2.83 9.41
CA LEU A 388 -2.54 1.60 10.21
C LEU A 388 -1.26 0.79 10.06
N SER A 389 -0.70 0.28 11.16
CA SER A 389 0.24 -0.84 11.08
C SER A 389 -0.53 -2.13 10.79
N TYR A 390 -0.03 -2.90 9.83
CA TYR A 390 -0.53 -4.23 9.55
C TYR A 390 0.62 -5.21 9.36
N TYR A 391 0.80 -6.05 10.34
CA TYR A 391 1.69 -7.21 10.30
C TYR A 391 0.79 -8.44 10.40
N GLY A 392 0.61 -9.19 9.32
CA GLY A 392 -0.39 -10.25 9.25
C GLY A 392 -0.21 -11.35 10.30
N TYR A 393 1.00 -11.55 10.79
CA TYR A 393 1.33 -12.47 11.88
C TYR A 393 0.90 -11.96 13.28
N TRP A 394 0.58 -10.67 13.44
CA TRP A 394 0.05 -10.07 14.68
C TRP A 394 -1.39 -9.59 14.53
N HIS A 395 -1.76 -9.12 13.34
CA HIS A 395 -3.03 -8.42 13.12
C HIS A 395 -4.07 -9.26 12.37
N GLY A 396 -3.79 -10.56 12.13
CA GLY A 396 -4.74 -11.45 11.49
C GLY A 396 -4.70 -11.44 9.96
N PRO A 397 -5.69 -12.07 9.30
CA PRO A 397 -5.70 -12.28 7.86
C PRO A 397 -5.95 -11.00 7.06
N LEU A 398 -5.65 -11.03 5.76
CA LEU A 398 -5.89 -9.91 4.83
C LEU A 398 -7.35 -9.44 4.77
N SER A 399 -8.31 -10.35 4.99
CA SER A 399 -9.73 -10.01 5.07
C SER A 399 -10.05 -9.01 6.17
N ASP A 400 -9.35 -9.12 7.30
CA ASP A 400 -9.56 -8.22 8.45
C ASP A 400 -8.95 -6.85 8.14
N LEU A 401 -7.77 -6.82 7.51
CA LEU A 401 -7.20 -5.57 6.99
C LEU A 401 -8.15 -4.89 6.00
N GLN A 402 -8.68 -5.65 5.04
CA GLN A 402 -9.60 -5.10 4.04
C GLN A 402 -10.86 -4.53 4.68
N THR A 403 -11.47 -5.27 5.62
CA THR A 403 -12.64 -4.81 6.37
C THR A 403 -12.35 -3.50 7.09
N THR A 404 -11.23 -3.43 7.79
CA THR A 404 -10.84 -2.23 8.54
C THR A 404 -10.61 -1.03 7.62
N LEU A 405 -9.86 -1.22 6.53
CA LEU A 405 -9.58 -0.12 5.58
C LEU A 405 -10.85 0.36 4.88
N ASP A 406 -11.71 -0.55 4.44
CA ASP A 406 -12.96 -0.21 3.75
C ASP A 406 -13.92 0.54 4.66
N ASP A 407 -14.12 0.07 5.90
CA ASP A 407 -15.01 0.74 6.86
C ASP A 407 -14.50 2.13 7.24
N LEU A 408 -13.22 2.26 7.61
CA LEU A 408 -12.65 3.55 8.00
C LEU A 408 -12.68 4.56 6.84
N ALA A 409 -12.37 4.11 5.62
CA ALA A 409 -12.42 4.95 4.44
C ALA A 409 -13.84 5.43 4.13
N ALA A 410 -14.84 4.54 4.24
CA ALA A 410 -16.24 4.87 4.00
C ALA A 410 -16.80 5.76 5.11
N ARG A 411 -16.57 5.40 6.37
CA ARG A 411 -17.13 6.06 7.56
C ARG A 411 -16.65 7.49 7.73
N TYR A 412 -15.35 7.72 7.56
CA TYR A 412 -14.77 9.05 7.80
C TYR A 412 -14.54 9.86 6.52
N GLY A 413 -14.74 9.25 5.35
CA GLY A 413 -14.51 9.92 4.06
C GLY A 413 -13.05 10.26 3.80
N LYS A 414 -12.11 9.59 4.49
CA LYS A 414 -10.68 9.84 4.44
C LYS A 414 -9.95 8.84 3.54
N GLN A 415 -8.75 9.21 3.08
CA GLN A 415 -7.82 8.24 2.54
C GLN A 415 -7.19 7.45 3.69
N VAL A 416 -6.97 6.15 3.43
CA VAL A 416 -6.37 5.19 4.36
C VAL A 416 -5.08 4.64 3.76
N PHE A 417 -4.12 4.28 4.59
CA PHE A 417 -2.87 3.68 4.15
C PHE A 417 -2.32 2.72 5.21
N VAL A 418 -1.52 1.77 4.76
CA VAL A 418 -0.73 0.93 5.66
C VAL A 418 0.56 1.67 5.97
N ALA A 419 0.68 2.17 7.20
CA ALA A 419 1.82 2.94 7.67
C ALA A 419 3.04 2.06 7.95
N GLU A 420 2.80 0.78 8.28
CA GLU A 420 3.84 -0.20 8.54
C GLU A 420 3.37 -1.60 8.15
N THR A 421 4.24 -2.33 7.44
CA THR A 421 4.12 -3.77 7.18
C THR A 421 5.49 -4.36 6.92
N ALA A 422 5.66 -5.65 7.19
CA ALA A 422 6.82 -6.43 6.81
C ALA A 422 6.50 -7.93 6.83
N ASN A 423 7.37 -8.74 6.23
CA ASN A 423 7.35 -10.19 6.29
C ASN A 423 8.78 -10.73 6.26
N ALA A 424 9.00 -11.89 6.88
CA ALA A 424 10.33 -12.50 6.92
C ALA A 424 10.71 -13.15 5.58
N PHE A 425 11.95 -12.94 5.12
CA PHE A 425 12.52 -13.66 3.99
C PHE A 425 13.25 -14.94 4.41
N THR A 426 13.49 -15.14 5.70
CA THR A 426 14.13 -16.31 6.30
C THR A 426 13.79 -16.42 7.79
N LEU A 427 13.95 -17.62 8.38
CA LEU A 427 13.92 -17.80 9.85
C LEU A 427 15.33 -17.85 10.45
N ALA A 428 16.38 -17.80 9.63
CA ALA A 428 17.74 -17.74 10.12
C ALA A 428 18.00 -16.40 10.83
N ASN A 429 18.89 -16.42 11.81
CA ASN A 429 19.35 -15.25 12.55
C ASN A 429 20.78 -14.87 12.09
N ASN A 430 21.10 -13.58 12.03
CA ASN A 430 22.38 -13.07 11.55
C ASN A 430 23.12 -12.21 12.60
N ASP A 431 22.52 -12.00 13.78
CA ASP A 431 23.20 -11.39 14.92
C ASP A 431 22.98 -12.20 16.22
N ALA A 432 23.22 -11.63 17.39
CA ALA A 432 23.07 -12.32 18.66
C ALA A 432 21.65 -12.25 19.25
N LEU A 433 20.80 -11.36 18.76
CA LEU A 433 19.43 -11.19 19.22
C LEU A 433 18.48 -12.07 18.41
N GLU A 434 17.63 -12.83 19.11
CA GLU A 434 16.62 -13.64 18.44
C GLU A 434 15.63 -12.76 17.67
N ASN A 435 15.35 -13.13 16.42
CA ASN A 435 14.39 -12.43 15.57
C ASN A 435 12.95 -12.51 16.11
N ASN A 436 12.15 -11.47 15.90
CA ASN A 436 10.72 -11.46 16.21
C ASN A 436 9.95 -12.60 15.51
N LEU A 437 10.40 -12.97 14.31
CA LEU A 437 9.90 -14.14 13.56
C LEU A 437 11.02 -15.20 13.47
N ALA A 438 11.14 -16.01 14.50
CA ALA A 438 12.19 -17.03 14.62
C ALA A 438 11.69 -18.45 14.25
N THR A 439 10.38 -18.69 14.26
CA THR A 439 9.79 -20.01 14.02
C THR A 439 8.64 -19.96 13.00
N ALA A 440 8.40 -21.10 12.34
CA ALA A 440 7.30 -21.22 11.38
C ALA A 440 5.91 -20.98 12.01
N ALA A 441 5.75 -21.26 13.30
CA ALA A 441 4.49 -21.05 14.01
C ALA A 441 4.12 -19.56 14.21
N GLN A 442 5.11 -18.67 14.12
CA GLN A 442 4.91 -17.22 14.25
C GLN A 442 4.53 -16.57 12.90
N LEU A 443 4.68 -17.29 11.79
CA LEU A 443 4.41 -16.74 10.47
C LEU A 443 2.91 -16.64 10.20
N GLN A 444 2.51 -15.66 9.40
CA GLN A 444 1.17 -15.62 8.83
C GLN A 444 0.98 -16.82 7.88
N ALA A 445 -0.12 -17.55 8.05
CA ALA A 445 -0.43 -18.68 7.19
C ALA A 445 -0.51 -18.25 5.70
N GLY A 446 0.12 -19.02 4.83
CA GLY A 446 0.22 -18.71 3.40
C GLY A 446 1.48 -17.93 2.98
N TYR A 447 2.25 -17.38 3.94
CA TYR A 447 3.45 -16.58 3.67
C TYR A 447 4.68 -17.17 4.37
N PRO A 448 5.31 -18.19 3.80
CA PRO A 448 6.50 -18.81 4.40
C PRO A 448 7.67 -17.81 4.45
N ALA A 449 8.56 -17.98 5.42
CA ALA A 449 9.78 -17.17 5.54
C ALA A 449 10.79 -17.53 4.44
N THR A 450 10.50 -17.03 3.25
CA THR A 450 11.31 -17.12 2.03
C THR A 450 11.22 -15.81 1.27
N GLN A 451 12.15 -15.52 0.37
CA GLN A 451 12.04 -14.32 -0.47
C GLN A 451 10.74 -14.28 -1.29
N ALA A 452 10.25 -15.44 -1.74
CA ALA A 452 8.97 -15.53 -2.45
C ALA A 452 7.78 -15.25 -1.52
N GLY A 453 7.80 -15.78 -0.29
CA GLY A 453 6.74 -15.53 0.71
C GLY A 453 6.72 -14.08 1.17
N GLN A 454 7.89 -13.46 1.38
CA GLN A 454 8.01 -12.03 1.68
C GLN A 454 7.43 -11.18 0.53
N ALA A 455 7.77 -11.52 -0.71
CA ALA A 455 7.27 -10.84 -1.90
C ALA A 455 5.74 -10.97 -2.03
N ALA A 456 5.19 -12.17 -1.81
CA ALA A 456 3.74 -12.41 -1.83
C ALA A 456 3.03 -11.59 -0.74
N GLY A 457 3.58 -11.52 0.47
CA GLY A 457 3.00 -10.72 1.57
C GLY A 457 2.90 -9.24 1.22
N LEU A 458 3.99 -8.63 0.72
CA LEU A 458 3.96 -7.21 0.32
C LEU A 458 3.00 -6.97 -0.86
N ARG A 459 3.02 -7.86 -1.88
CA ARG A 459 2.09 -7.81 -3.00
C ARG A 459 0.63 -7.78 -2.53
N ASP A 460 0.28 -8.70 -1.65
CA ASP A 460 -1.12 -8.89 -1.26
C ASP A 460 -1.63 -7.77 -0.36
N VAL A 461 -0.77 -7.19 0.49
CA VAL A 461 -1.08 -5.95 1.23
C VAL A 461 -1.30 -4.78 0.27
N LEU A 462 -0.44 -4.62 -0.74
CA LEU A 462 -0.62 -3.59 -1.78
C LEU A 462 -1.94 -3.76 -2.54
N ASN A 463 -2.27 -5.01 -2.93
CA ASN A 463 -3.52 -5.31 -3.63
C ASN A 463 -4.76 -4.97 -2.78
N VAL A 464 -4.74 -5.26 -1.48
CA VAL A 464 -5.84 -4.92 -0.55
C VAL A 464 -6.00 -3.41 -0.44
N VAL A 465 -4.91 -2.67 -0.31
CA VAL A 465 -4.97 -1.19 -0.26
C VAL A 465 -5.46 -0.61 -1.59
N GLU A 466 -4.99 -1.14 -2.73
CA GLU A 466 -5.47 -0.72 -4.06
C GLU A 466 -6.97 -0.96 -4.23
N ALA A 467 -7.49 -2.03 -3.62
CA ALA A 467 -8.90 -2.41 -3.70
C ALA A 467 -9.84 -1.57 -2.83
N VAL A 468 -9.34 -0.67 -1.97
CA VAL A 468 -10.21 0.21 -1.16
C VAL A 468 -11.10 1.06 -2.06
N PRO A 469 -12.44 1.08 -1.82
CA PRO A 469 -13.38 1.76 -2.70
C PRO A 469 -13.09 3.24 -2.90
N ASN A 470 -13.51 3.75 -4.07
CA ASN A 470 -13.42 5.16 -4.45
C ASN A 470 -11.97 5.70 -4.49
N GLY A 471 -10.96 4.84 -4.70
CA GLY A 471 -9.56 5.24 -4.75
C GLY A 471 -9.04 5.82 -3.44
N ARG A 472 -9.62 5.40 -2.30
CA ARG A 472 -9.22 5.91 -0.99
C ARG A 472 -8.06 5.14 -0.36
N GLY A 473 -7.61 4.05 -0.94
CA GLY A 473 -6.36 3.40 -0.58
C GLY A 473 -5.18 4.21 -1.09
N LEU A 474 -4.45 4.87 -0.20
CA LEU A 474 -3.36 5.76 -0.57
C LEU A 474 -2.08 4.99 -0.91
N GLY A 475 -1.76 3.94 -0.17
CA GLY A 475 -0.56 3.15 -0.37
C GLY A 475 -0.06 2.43 0.88
N VAL A 476 1.19 1.99 0.81
CA VAL A 476 1.83 1.15 1.82
C VAL A 476 3.23 1.68 2.10
N PHE A 477 3.65 1.65 3.36
CA PHE A 477 5.04 1.81 3.77
C PHE A 477 5.57 0.47 4.29
N TYR A 478 6.68 0.00 3.68
CA TYR A 478 7.42 -1.14 4.21
C TYR A 478 8.29 -0.65 5.37
N TRP A 479 8.16 -1.28 6.54
CA TRP A 479 8.84 -0.83 7.74
C TRP A 479 10.27 -1.38 7.80
N GLU A 480 11.23 -0.48 7.95
CA GLU A 480 12.67 -0.69 8.15
C GLU A 480 13.30 -1.70 7.16
N PRO A 481 13.12 -1.50 5.83
CA PRO A 481 13.67 -2.39 4.81
C PRO A 481 15.20 -2.48 4.81
N THR A 482 15.85 -1.52 5.47
CA THR A 482 17.31 -1.36 5.53
C THR A 482 17.90 -1.70 6.89
N TRP A 483 17.10 -2.18 7.83
CA TRP A 483 17.59 -2.60 9.13
C TRP A 483 18.13 -4.01 9.04
N THR A 484 19.42 -4.11 8.78
CA THR A 484 20.19 -5.35 8.66
C THR A 484 21.13 -5.50 9.85
N ALA A 485 21.60 -6.70 10.14
CA ALA A 485 22.54 -6.98 11.24
C ALA A 485 23.87 -6.22 11.05
N VAL A 486 23.96 -5.05 11.64
CA VAL A 486 25.17 -4.24 11.64
C VAL A 486 25.59 -3.98 13.10
N PRO A 487 26.81 -4.41 13.51
CA PRO A 487 27.27 -4.19 14.87
C PRO A 487 27.18 -2.71 15.28
N GLY A 488 26.54 -2.42 16.41
CA GLY A 488 26.31 -1.06 16.89
C GLY A 488 25.05 -0.38 16.36
N ASN A 489 24.24 -1.06 15.57
CA ASN A 489 22.92 -0.60 15.11
C ASN A 489 21.76 -1.24 15.91
N GLY A 490 21.98 -1.57 17.18
CA GLY A 490 20.97 -2.19 18.03
C GLY A 490 19.71 -1.34 18.21
N TRP A 491 18.60 -2.00 18.57
CA TRP A 491 17.27 -1.40 18.72
C TRP A 491 17.17 -0.40 19.88
N ASN A 492 17.98 -0.60 20.94
CA ASN A 492 17.96 0.25 22.12
C ASN A 492 18.93 1.43 21.95
N PRO A 493 18.46 2.70 21.91
CA PRO A 493 19.35 3.85 21.76
C PRO A 493 20.33 4.02 22.93
N ALA A 494 20.06 3.47 24.11
CA ALA A 494 20.98 3.46 25.25
C ALA A 494 22.01 2.32 25.22
N ASP A 495 21.80 1.31 24.38
CA ASP A 495 22.69 0.16 24.20
C ASP A 495 22.85 -0.20 22.70
N PRO A 496 23.85 0.37 22.04
CA PRO A 496 24.08 0.08 20.62
C PRO A 496 24.36 -1.40 20.31
N ALA A 497 24.74 -2.21 21.30
CA ALA A 497 25.01 -3.64 21.15
C ALA A 497 23.77 -4.52 21.35
N SER A 498 22.59 -3.91 21.55
CA SER A 498 21.35 -4.63 21.85
C SER A 498 20.83 -5.56 20.73
N GLY A 499 21.44 -5.53 19.53
CA GLY A 499 21.05 -6.39 18.42
C GLY A 499 19.86 -5.87 17.60
N ASP A 500 19.50 -6.63 16.57
CA ASP A 500 18.40 -6.32 15.64
C ASP A 500 17.48 -7.53 15.49
N ALA A 501 16.34 -7.52 16.17
CA ALA A 501 15.32 -8.56 16.06
C ALA A 501 14.49 -8.50 14.76
N TRP A 502 14.81 -7.59 13.85
CA TRP A 502 14.04 -7.32 12.63
C TRP A 502 14.77 -7.68 11.33
N GLU A 503 16.05 -7.96 11.41
CA GLU A 503 16.94 -8.15 10.27
C GLU A 503 16.44 -9.12 9.20
N ASN A 504 15.74 -10.20 9.62
CA ASN A 504 15.17 -11.19 8.73
C ASN A 504 13.89 -10.72 8.01
N GLN A 505 13.43 -9.52 8.29
CA GLN A 505 12.29 -8.85 7.63
C GLN A 505 12.73 -7.68 6.74
N ALA A 506 14.03 -7.36 6.71
CA ALA A 506 14.56 -6.35 5.79
C ALA A 506 14.29 -6.69 4.32
N LEU A 507 14.31 -5.69 3.44
CA LEU A 507 14.29 -5.90 1.98
C LEU A 507 15.70 -6.10 1.38
N PHE A 508 16.69 -6.24 2.22
CA PHE A 508 18.04 -6.69 1.88
C PHE A 508 18.33 -7.98 2.61
N ASP A 509 18.76 -9.01 1.88
CA ASP A 509 19.12 -10.29 2.45
C ASP A 509 20.46 -10.23 3.22
N TYR A 510 20.85 -11.35 3.85
CA TYR A 510 22.10 -11.43 4.60
C TYR A 510 23.40 -11.32 3.75
N SER A 511 23.27 -11.23 2.43
CA SER A 511 24.33 -10.82 1.51
C SER A 511 24.27 -9.31 1.17
N ASN A 512 23.36 -8.58 1.81
CA ASN A 512 23.06 -7.16 1.59
C ASN A 512 22.52 -6.86 0.17
N LYS A 513 21.92 -7.83 -0.50
CA LYS A 513 21.26 -7.69 -1.81
C LYS A 513 19.75 -7.53 -1.66
N PRO A 514 19.07 -6.81 -2.58
CA PRO A 514 17.63 -6.70 -2.55
C PRO A 514 16.96 -8.07 -2.62
N THR A 515 15.99 -8.33 -1.77
CA THR A 515 15.13 -9.52 -1.85
C THR A 515 14.14 -9.41 -3.02
N ALA A 516 13.49 -10.51 -3.37
CA ALA A 516 12.47 -10.53 -4.43
C ALA A 516 11.30 -9.56 -4.15
N ALA A 517 11.03 -9.26 -2.87
CA ALA A 517 9.95 -8.35 -2.48
C ALA A 517 10.15 -6.90 -2.96
N THR A 518 11.38 -6.45 -3.18
CA THR A 518 11.66 -5.11 -3.70
C THR A 518 11.00 -4.86 -5.06
N SER A 519 10.77 -5.89 -5.88
CA SER A 519 10.11 -5.75 -7.18
C SER A 519 8.68 -5.23 -7.07
N TRP A 520 8.00 -5.47 -5.94
CA TRP A 520 6.63 -5.02 -5.69
C TRP A 520 6.52 -3.54 -5.32
N LEU A 521 7.64 -2.88 -5.01
CA LEU A 521 7.67 -1.42 -4.91
C LEU A 521 7.37 -0.72 -6.26
N ARG A 522 7.37 -1.46 -7.38
CA ARG A 522 6.90 -1.00 -8.71
C ARG A 522 5.41 -1.27 -8.95
N HIS A 523 4.65 -1.61 -7.91
CA HIS A 523 3.22 -1.87 -8.01
C HIS A 523 2.50 -0.72 -8.75
N ARG A 524 1.42 -1.08 -9.47
CA ARG A 524 0.65 -0.23 -10.41
C ARG A 524 0.18 1.09 -9.85
#